data_977c0887496b870033934b07af4bb815
#
_entry.id   977c0887496b870033934b07af4bb815
#
_cell.length_a   1.000
_cell.length_b   1.000
_cell.length_c   1.000
_cell.angle_alpha   90.00
_cell.angle_beta   90.00
_cell.angle_gamma   90.00
#
_symmetry.space_group_name_H-M   'P 1'
#
loop_
_entity.id
_entity.type
_entity.pdbx_description
1 polymer ?
#
loop_
_entity_poly.entity_id
_entity_poly.type
_entity_poly.pdbx_seq_one_letter_code
_entity_poly.pdbx_strand_id
1 'polypeptide(L)'
;MKKHFRFSPAQIILLSFFSIISIGTVLLMLPISCKSGHAPFETAVFTATSAVCVTGLIINDTAQYWSLFGQFIIICLIQIGGMGVVTMGIILMRFSGRKIGIRQRWIMQESIGAPQVGGIVRMTGTILITTLIVELSGALLLSFRFIPQYGFWRGLWFSVFHSISAFCNAGFDLMGVNGTPCASVTAYSADPVVSIVLPLLVIIGGLGFLTWKDIKEYKFKFKRYCLQSKLILSTSLILIVSGFLMLFCYEFSLPQWEGMGWGERALAAFFQSVSPRTAGFNTVDLNSLSEGSKLFTILLMVTGGGPGSTAGGFKVTSLAVLVLSIRAAFRSRSHAEAFGRRIAFEAMRNAAAIVILYVLLFVGSGIFISCYDGVPLMAALFETSSAIATVGLSLGITSGLSPLSHAILIFLMYFGRVGGLTLIYAVGSGESPDGSRLPKEPVAIG
;
A
#
# COMPACT_ATOMS: atom_id res chain seq x y z
N MET A 1 15.68 41.13 8.57
CA MET A 1 15.95 39.89 7.83
C MET A 1 14.71 39.00 7.92
N LYS A 2 13.97 38.82 6.83
CA LYS A 2 12.83 37.88 6.78
C LYS A 2 13.40 36.46 6.87
N LYS A 3 13.18 35.74 7.99
CA LYS A 3 13.38 34.29 8.07
C LYS A 3 12.44 33.65 7.04
N HIS A 4 12.97 33.32 5.87
CA HIS A 4 12.27 32.45 4.96
C HIS A 4 12.13 31.08 5.66
N PHE A 5 10.93 30.73 6.09
CA PHE A 5 10.56 29.38 6.53
C PHE A 5 10.85 28.43 5.36
N ARG A 6 12.00 27.78 5.38
CA ARG A 6 12.37 26.78 4.37
C ARG A 6 11.89 25.42 4.87
N PHE A 7 10.70 25.00 4.43
CA PHE A 7 10.24 23.65 4.69
C PHE A 7 11.27 22.61 4.22
N SER A 8 11.51 21.57 5.04
CA SER A 8 12.31 20.42 4.64
C SER A 8 11.60 19.61 3.55
N PRO A 9 12.32 18.79 2.74
CA PRO A 9 11.68 17.90 1.76
C PRO A 9 10.59 17.02 2.37
N ALA A 10 10.84 16.47 3.55
CA ALA A 10 9.86 15.65 4.28
C ALA A 10 8.59 16.44 4.65
N GLN A 11 8.73 17.68 5.13
CA GLN A 11 7.59 18.56 5.42
C GLN A 11 6.78 18.90 4.16
N ILE A 12 7.45 19.09 3.03
CA ILE A 12 6.77 19.34 1.74
C ILE A 12 5.94 18.13 1.32
N ILE A 13 6.48 16.92 1.47
CA ILE A 13 5.74 15.68 1.17
C ILE A 13 4.50 15.58 2.05
N LEU A 14 4.61 15.75 3.36
CA LEU A 14 3.50 15.77 4.31
C LEU A 14 2.41 16.76 3.88
N LEU A 15 2.78 18.02 3.71
CA LEU A 15 1.84 19.08 3.33
C LEU A 15 1.16 18.81 1.98
N SER A 16 1.89 18.21 1.04
CA SER A 16 1.31 17.85 -0.26
C SER A 16 0.24 16.78 -0.15
N PHE A 17 0.47 15.71 0.64
CA PHE A 17 -0.56 14.69 0.89
C PHE A 17 -1.77 15.29 1.61
N PHE A 18 -1.55 16.07 2.66
CA PHE A 18 -2.63 16.75 3.38
C PHE A 18 -3.47 17.67 2.47
N SER A 19 -2.80 18.44 1.61
CA SER A 19 -3.51 19.35 0.67
C SER A 19 -4.38 18.56 -0.32
N ILE A 20 -3.89 17.44 -0.87
CA ILE A 20 -4.67 16.63 -1.82
C ILE A 20 -5.84 15.94 -1.12
N ILE A 21 -5.65 15.44 0.10
CA ILE A 21 -6.75 14.89 0.90
C ILE A 21 -7.82 15.96 1.14
N SER A 22 -7.43 17.17 1.53
CA SER A 22 -8.37 18.27 1.75
C SER A 22 -9.14 18.64 0.49
N ILE A 23 -8.46 18.74 -0.66
CA ILE A 23 -9.12 19.01 -1.96
C ILE A 23 -10.06 17.86 -2.33
N GLY A 24 -9.61 16.60 -2.18
CA GLY A 24 -10.43 15.41 -2.43
C GLY A 24 -11.67 15.37 -1.56
N THR A 25 -11.56 15.72 -0.27
CA THR A 25 -12.69 15.83 0.67
C THR A 25 -13.72 16.83 0.18
N VAL A 26 -13.29 18.04 -0.18
CA VAL A 26 -14.19 19.08 -0.70
C VAL A 26 -14.88 18.62 -1.98
N LEU A 27 -14.17 18.00 -2.91
CA LEU A 27 -14.76 17.49 -4.16
C LEU A 27 -15.77 16.36 -3.90
N LEU A 28 -15.50 15.46 -2.94
CA LEU A 28 -16.41 14.38 -2.59
C LEU A 28 -17.65 14.86 -1.81
N MET A 29 -17.58 16.00 -1.12
CA MET A 29 -18.73 16.62 -0.46
C MET A 29 -19.69 17.33 -1.44
N LEU A 30 -19.32 17.53 -2.71
CA LEU A 30 -20.20 18.13 -3.69
C LEU A 30 -21.46 17.28 -3.90
N PRO A 31 -22.65 17.86 -4.04
CA PRO A 31 -23.90 17.12 -4.23
C PRO A 31 -23.87 16.15 -5.42
N ILE A 32 -23.14 16.50 -6.48
CA ILE A 32 -23.00 15.66 -7.70
C ILE A 32 -22.16 14.42 -7.45
N SER A 33 -21.33 14.38 -6.41
CA SER A 33 -20.42 13.27 -6.11
C SER A 33 -21.11 12.08 -5.48
N CYS A 34 -22.25 12.29 -4.80
CA CYS A 34 -22.98 11.26 -4.08
C CYS A 34 -24.36 11.04 -4.72
N LYS A 35 -24.81 9.78 -4.76
CA LYS A 35 -26.16 9.46 -5.31
C LYS A 35 -27.31 10.01 -4.47
N SER A 36 -27.10 10.14 -3.15
CA SER A 36 -28.06 10.77 -2.22
C SER A 36 -28.07 12.30 -2.26
N GLY A 37 -27.16 12.92 -3.02
CA GLY A 37 -27.00 14.36 -3.10
C GLY A 37 -26.32 15.00 -1.89
N HIS A 38 -25.91 14.23 -0.89
CA HIS A 38 -25.19 14.75 0.29
C HIS A 38 -24.27 13.68 0.87
N ALA A 39 -23.00 14.01 1.04
CA ALA A 39 -22.02 13.17 1.73
C ALA A 39 -21.57 13.89 3.02
N PRO A 40 -21.71 13.27 4.21
CA PRO A 40 -21.19 13.81 5.46
C PRO A 40 -19.68 14.03 5.37
N PHE A 41 -19.19 15.03 6.12
CA PHE A 41 -17.75 15.35 6.15
C PHE A 41 -16.89 14.14 6.53
N GLU A 42 -17.34 13.37 7.52
CA GLU A 42 -16.65 12.16 7.99
C GLU A 42 -16.45 11.13 6.86
N THR A 43 -17.50 10.81 6.13
CA THR A 43 -17.46 9.89 4.99
C THR A 43 -16.57 10.42 3.87
N ALA A 44 -16.64 11.72 3.58
CA ALA A 44 -15.84 12.34 2.52
C ALA A 44 -14.35 12.36 2.88
N VAL A 45 -13.97 12.75 4.11
CA VAL A 45 -12.57 12.81 4.53
C VAL A 45 -11.97 11.41 4.67
N PHE A 46 -12.74 10.44 5.17
CA PHE A 46 -12.30 9.05 5.26
C PHE A 46 -12.02 8.47 3.87
N THR A 47 -12.97 8.61 2.94
CA THR A 47 -12.83 8.11 1.57
C THR A 47 -11.71 8.83 0.83
N ALA A 48 -11.58 10.16 0.95
CA ALA A 48 -10.48 10.91 0.35
C ALA A 48 -9.12 10.48 0.89
N THR A 49 -9.01 10.27 2.21
CA THR A 49 -7.77 9.79 2.84
C THR A 49 -7.44 8.39 2.36
N SER A 50 -8.41 7.48 2.38
CA SER A 50 -8.26 6.10 1.92
C SER A 50 -7.83 6.05 0.45
N ALA A 51 -8.42 6.87 -0.43
CA ALA A 51 -8.07 6.95 -1.84
C ALA A 51 -6.66 7.52 -2.08
N VAL A 52 -6.30 8.64 -1.44
CA VAL A 52 -4.98 9.28 -1.60
C VAL A 52 -3.87 8.46 -0.95
N CYS A 53 -4.14 7.85 0.21
CA CYS A 53 -3.21 6.94 0.87
C CYS A 53 -3.18 5.56 0.24
N VAL A 54 -4.09 5.31 -0.74
CA VAL A 54 -4.17 4.04 -1.49
C VAL A 54 -4.38 2.88 -0.52
N THR A 55 -5.36 3.01 0.36
CA THR A 55 -5.64 2.04 1.43
C THR A 55 -6.77 1.09 1.04
N GLY A 56 -7.93 1.62 0.60
CA GLY A 56 -9.08 0.79 0.25
C GLY A 56 -10.08 0.52 1.37
N LEU A 57 -9.84 0.99 2.60
CA LEU A 57 -10.87 0.97 3.64
C LEU A 57 -11.99 1.94 3.28
N ILE A 58 -13.23 1.50 3.45
CA ILE A 58 -14.44 2.26 3.09
C ILE A 58 -15.47 2.21 4.21
N ILE A 59 -16.16 3.33 4.44
CA ILE A 59 -17.33 3.39 5.33
C ILE A 59 -18.58 2.95 4.56
N ASN A 60 -18.71 3.39 3.31
CA ASN A 60 -19.83 3.09 2.42
C ASN A 60 -19.32 2.45 1.12
N ASP A 61 -20.12 1.52 0.56
CA ASP A 61 -19.80 0.86 -0.70
C ASP A 61 -19.59 1.87 -1.83
N THR A 62 -18.46 1.71 -2.56
CA THR A 62 -18.05 2.69 -3.58
C THR A 62 -19.00 2.75 -4.76
N ALA A 63 -19.55 1.61 -5.18
CA ALA A 63 -20.44 1.53 -6.32
C ALA A 63 -21.86 1.99 -5.99
N GLN A 64 -22.34 1.73 -4.76
CA GLN A 64 -23.69 2.06 -4.35
C GLN A 64 -23.84 3.50 -3.88
N TYR A 65 -22.85 4.02 -3.16
CA TYR A 65 -22.90 5.34 -2.54
C TYR A 65 -22.48 6.48 -3.47
N TRP A 66 -21.33 6.32 -4.16
CA TRP A 66 -20.76 7.37 -5.00
C TRP A 66 -21.35 7.35 -6.41
N SER A 67 -21.66 8.53 -6.94
CA SER A 67 -22.05 8.72 -8.35
C SER A 67 -20.87 8.42 -9.28
N LEU A 68 -21.09 8.38 -10.59
CA LEU A 68 -20.02 8.23 -11.58
C LEU A 68 -18.96 9.33 -11.45
N PHE A 69 -19.39 10.56 -11.12
CA PHE A 69 -18.48 11.68 -10.86
C PHE A 69 -17.66 11.46 -9.58
N GLY A 70 -18.28 10.99 -8.50
CA GLY A 70 -17.57 10.64 -7.27
C GLY A 70 -16.57 9.50 -7.47
N GLN A 71 -16.94 8.47 -8.22
CA GLN A 71 -16.03 7.37 -8.60
C GLN A 71 -14.84 7.87 -9.44
N PHE A 72 -15.09 8.84 -10.36
CA PHE A 72 -14.03 9.46 -11.15
C PHE A 72 -13.06 10.28 -10.25
N ILE A 73 -13.56 11.01 -9.26
CA ILE A 73 -12.71 11.69 -8.28
C ILE A 73 -11.88 10.66 -7.50
N ILE A 74 -12.50 9.60 -6.99
CA ILE A 74 -11.82 8.55 -6.23
C ILE A 74 -10.67 7.95 -7.05
N ILE A 75 -10.90 7.57 -8.32
CA ILE A 75 -9.84 6.98 -9.14
C ILE A 75 -8.71 7.95 -9.45
N CYS A 76 -9.01 9.26 -9.63
CA CYS A 76 -8.00 10.31 -9.77
C CYS A 76 -7.15 10.45 -8.50
N LEU A 77 -7.77 10.42 -7.32
CA LEU A 77 -7.07 10.49 -6.04
C LEU A 77 -6.18 9.25 -5.83
N ILE A 78 -6.66 8.06 -6.18
CA ILE A 78 -5.89 6.80 -6.18
C ILE A 78 -4.66 6.92 -7.09
N GLN A 79 -4.84 7.42 -8.32
CA GLN A 79 -3.74 7.57 -9.27
C GLN A 79 -2.67 8.55 -8.78
N ILE A 80 -3.09 9.70 -8.23
CA ILE A 80 -2.18 10.69 -7.66
C ILE A 80 -1.44 10.11 -6.44
N GLY A 81 -2.15 9.45 -5.55
CA GLY A 81 -1.61 8.82 -4.36
C GLY A 81 -0.66 7.66 -4.69
N GLY A 82 -1.06 6.76 -5.59
CA GLY A 82 -0.31 5.57 -6.00
C GLY A 82 1.03 5.90 -6.65
N MET A 83 1.04 6.82 -7.60
CA MET A 83 2.29 7.28 -8.23
C MET A 83 3.14 8.17 -7.32
N GLY A 84 2.59 8.62 -6.20
CA GLY A 84 3.21 9.58 -5.29
C GLY A 84 2.93 11.03 -5.70
N VAL A 85 2.42 11.79 -4.75
CA VAL A 85 1.97 13.19 -4.92
C VAL A 85 3.04 14.07 -5.54
N VAL A 86 4.29 13.93 -5.09
CA VAL A 86 5.44 14.70 -5.60
C VAL A 86 5.75 14.35 -7.05
N THR A 87 5.68 13.07 -7.40
CA THR A 87 5.91 12.59 -8.78
C THR A 87 4.87 13.19 -9.72
N MET A 88 3.58 13.17 -9.33
CA MET A 88 2.49 13.78 -10.11
C MET A 88 2.64 15.29 -10.24
N GLY A 89 2.98 15.98 -9.16
CA GLY A 89 3.23 17.44 -9.21
C GLY A 89 4.32 17.82 -10.23
N ILE A 90 5.36 17.02 -10.34
CA ILE A 90 6.46 17.25 -11.29
C ILE A 90 6.08 16.89 -12.72
N ILE A 91 5.26 15.85 -12.89
CA ILE A 91 4.69 15.53 -14.20
C ILE A 91 3.86 16.72 -14.73
N LEU A 92 3.00 17.29 -13.90
CA LEU A 92 2.21 18.48 -14.24
C LEU A 92 3.09 19.70 -14.57
N MET A 93 4.18 19.92 -13.81
CA MET A 93 5.15 20.98 -14.11
C MET A 93 5.82 20.76 -15.47
N ARG A 94 6.16 19.52 -15.82
CA ARG A 94 6.76 19.18 -17.10
C ARG A 94 5.81 19.43 -18.27
N PHE A 95 4.54 19.06 -18.14
CA PHE A 95 3.52 19.38 -19.13
C PHE A 95 3.29 20.88 -19.28
N SER A 96 3.44 21.65 -18.20
CA SER A 96 3.38 23.13 -18.24
C SER A 96 4.66 23.78 -18.80
N GLY A 97 5.63 23.03 -19.30
CA GLY A 97 6.88 23.55 -19.89
C GLY A 97 7.86 24.16 -18.87
N ARG A 98 7.60 24.07 -17.58
CA ARG A 98 8.46 24.65 -16.52
C ARG A 98 9.71 23.80 -16.31
N LYS A 99 10.87 24.47 -16.16
CA LYS A 99 12.14 23.80 -15.85
C LYS A 99 12.15 23.30 -14.39
N ILE A 100 12.54 22.04 -14.20
CA ILE A 100 12.64 21.40 -12.89
C ILE A 100 13.97 21.80 -12.22
N GLY A 101 13.91 22.58 -11.15
CA GLY A 101 15.06 23.04 -10.39
C GLY A 101 15.70 21.93 -9.53
N ILE A 102 16.89 22.22 -8.99
CA ILE A 102 17.64 21.26 -8.15
C ILE A 102 16.85 20.87 -6.90
N ARG A 103 16.20 21.83 -6.20
CA ARG A 103 15.39 21.55 -5.02
C ARG A 103 14.25 20.56 -5.31
N GLN A 104 13.57 20.70 -6.42
CA GLN A 104 12.49 19.79 -6.84
C GLN A 104 13.04 18.37 -7.09
N ARG A 105 14.23 18.24 -7.67
CA ARG A 105 14.89 16.94 -7.88
C ARG A 105 15.26 16.26 -6.54
N TRP A 106 15.68 17.02 -5.53
CA TRP A 106 15.91 16.51 -4.18
C TRP A 106 14.63 15.95 -3.55
N ILE A 107 13.52 16.69 -3.65
CA ILE A 107 12.22 16.23 -3.14
C ILE A 107 11.77 14.96 -3.88
N MET A 108 11.99 14.86 -5.20
CA MET A 108 11.73 13.64 -5.98
C MET A 108 12.58 12.47 -5.50
N GLN A 109 13.86 12.69 -5.29
CA GLN A 109 14.78 11.66 -4.82
C GLN A 109 14.28 11.06 -3.50
N GLU A 110 13.90 11.90 -2.56
CA GLU A 110 13.34 11.49 -1.27
C GLU A 110 12.02 10.72 -1.43
N SER A 111 11.09 11.25 -2.22
CA SER A 111 9.78 10.63 -2.46
C SER A 111 9.87 9.24 -3.12
N ILE A 112 10.80 9.06 -4.05
CA ILE A 112 10.96 7.79 -4.79
C ILE A 112 11.95 6.85 -4.07
N GLY A 113 12.72 7.36 -3.11
CA GLY A 113 13.79 6.61 -2.45
C GLY A 113 14.97 6.31 -3.41
N ALA A 114 15.24 7.21 -4.37
CA ALA A 114 16.30 7.01 -5.34
C ALA A 114 17.68 7.30 -4.73
N PRO A 115 18.74 6.51 -5.05
CA PRO A 115 20.07 6.71 -4.48
C PRO A 115 20.78 7.97 -4.99
N GLN A 116 20.38 8.51 -6.13
CA GLN A 116 21.03 9.66 -6.76
C GLN A 116 20.02 10.64 -7.38
N VAL A 117 20.35 11.95 -7.36
CA VAL A 117 19.55 13.02 -7.99
C VAL A 117 19.63 12.97 -9.52
N GLY A 118 20.75 12.44 -10.04
CA GLY A 118 21.02 12.37 -11.48
C GLY A 118 20.03 11.44 -12.22
N GLY A 119 19.47 11.93 -13.34
CA GLY A 119 18.56 11.13 -14.17
C GLY A 119 17.14 10.93 -13.64
N ILE A 120 16.80 11.50 -12.47
CA ILE A 120 15.50 11.28 -11.81
C ILE A 120 14.31 11.75 -12.67
N VAL A 121 14.46 12.84 -13.41
CA VAL A 121 13.43 13.36 -14.32
C VAL A 121 13.13 12.39 -15.49
N ARG A 122 14.18 11.75 -16.04
CA ARG A 122 14.02 10.73 -17.08
C ARG A 122 13.34 9.49 -16.49
N MET A 123 13.72 9.09 -15.28
CA MET A 123 13.13 7.97 -14.56
C MET A 123 11.63 8.19 -14.32
N THR A 124 11.20 9.38 -13.90
CA THR A 124 9.79 9.74 -13.73
C THR A 124 8.99 9.58 -15.02
N GLY A 125 9.53 10.01 -16.16
CA GLY A 125 8.88 9.79 -17.46
C GLY A 125 8.72 8.30 -17.79
N THR A 126 9.73 7.48 -17.48
CA THR A 126 9.65 6.02 -17.68
C THR A 126 8.61 5.40 -16.74
N ILE A 127 8.55 5.84 -15.48
CA ILE A 127 7.53 5.39 -14.53
C ILE A 127 6.13 5.64 -15.10
N LEU A 128 5.84 6.88 -15.53
CA LEU A 128 4.52 7.23 -16.08
C LEU A 128 4.12 6.35 -17.27
N ILE A 129 5.02 6.20 -18.25
CA ILE A 129 4.73 5.41 -19.45
C ILE A 129 4.53 3.93 -19.09
N THR A 130 5.36 3.37 -18.22
CA THR A 130 5.24 1.97 -17.80
C THR A 130 3.94 1.75 -17.01
N THR A 131 3.57 2.67 -16.12
CA THR A 131 2.29 2.64 -15.38
C THR A 131 1.12 2.61 -16.37
N LEU A 132 1.05 3.55 -17.30
CA LEU A 132 -0.03 3.60 -18.29
C LEU A 132 -0.12 2.33 -19.14
N ILE A 133 1.02 1.77 -19.58
CA ILE A 133 1.04 0.52 -20.36
C ILE A 133 0.48 -0.64 -19.52
N VAL A 134 0.91 -0.79 -18.27
CA VAL A 134 0.47 -1.89 -17.41
C VAL A 134 -1.01 -1.72 -17.06
N GLU A 135 -1.47 -0.52 -16.70
CA GLU A 135 -2.87 -0.25 -16.39
C GLU A 135 -3.79 -0.48 -17.59
N LEU A 136 -3.39 -0.02 -18.79
CA LEU A 136 -4.18 -0.25 -20.00
C LEU A 136 -4.21 -1.73 -20.40
N SER A 137 -3.09 -2.45 -20.25
CA SER A 137 -3.07 -3.89 -20.53
C SER A 137 -3.94 -4.68 -19.53
N GLY A 138 -3.91 -4.31 -18.24
CA GLY A 138 -4.80 -4.88 -17.23
C GLY A 138 -6.27 -4.60 -17.52
N ALA A 139 -6.61 -3.35 -17.87
CA ALA A 139 -7.97 -2.97 -18.25
C ALA A 139 -8.45 -3.73 -19.48
N LEU A 140 -7.60 -3.93 -20.49
CA LEU A 140 -7.91 -4.73 -21.66
C LEU A 140 -8.20 -6.19 -21.30
N LEU A 141 -7.37 -6.82 -20.46
CA LEU A 141 -7.61 -8.20 -20.03
C LEU A 141 -8.90 -8.33 -19.22
N LEU A 142 -9.17 -7.42 -18.29
CA LEU A 142 -10.41 -7.41 -17.50
C LEU A 142 -11.64 -7.12 -18.36
N SER A 143 -11.51 -6.36 -19.46
CA SER A 143 -12.62 -6.03 -20.34
C SER A 143 -13.22 -7.27 -21.04
N PHE A 144 -12.42 -8.30 -21.32
CA PHE A 144 -12.93 -9.57 -21.85
C PHE A 144 -13.91 -10.26 -20.89
N ARG A 145 -13.81 -9.97 -19.59
CA ARG A 145 -14.70 -10.54 -18.57
C ARG A 145 -15.87 -9.61 -18.23
N PHE A 146 -15.61 -8.31 -18.07
CA PHE A 146 -16.62 -7.37 -17.57
C PHE A 146 -17.55 -6.83 -18.67
N ILE A 147 -17.09 -6.66 -19.92
CA ILE A 147 -17.94 -6.18 -21.01
C ILE A 147 -19.10 -7.15 -21.32
N PRO A 148 -18.88 -8.47 -21.45
CA PRO A 148 -19.98 -9.40 -21.66
C PRO A 148 -21.01 -9.43 -20.53
N GLN A 149 -20.57 -9.18 -19.29
CA GLN A 149 -21.44 -9.25 -18.11
C GLN A 149 -22.23 -7.95 -17.85
N TYR A 150 -21.61 -6.79 -18.05
CA TYR A 150 -22.18 -5.48 -17.67
C TYR A 150 -22.52 -4.57 -18.85
N GLY A 151 -22.29 -5.02 -20.07
CA GLY A 151 -22.39 -4.21 -21.27
C GLY A 151 -21.17 -3.34 -21.52
N PHE A 152 -21.04 -2.78 -22.74
CA PHE A 152 -19.81 -2.15 -23.21
C PHE A 152 -19.33 -1.00 -22.30
N TRP A 153 -20.14 0.03 -22.07
CA TRP A 153 -19.72 1.24 -21.36
C TRP A 153 -19.44 0.98 -19.87
N ARG A 154 -20.33 0.23 -19.23
CA ARG A 154 -20.18 -0.07 -17.81
C ARG A 154 -19.06 -1.08 -17.56
N GLY A 155 -18.95 -2.10 -18.40
CA GLY A 155 -17.87 -3.09 -18.33
C GLY A 155 -16.51 -2.48 -18.60
N LEU A 156 -16.41 -1.53 -19.54
CA LEU A 156 -15.18 -0.79 -19.80
C LEU A 156 -14.76 0.08 -18.58
N TRP A 157 -15.73 0.80 -17.98
CA TRP A 157 -15.49 1.59 -16.77
C TRP A 157 -14.99 0.72 -15.62
N PHE A 158 -15.63 -0.43 -15.39
CA PHE A 158 -15.22 -1.37 -14.36
C PHE A 158 -13.81 -1.92 -14.63
N SER A 159 -13.48 -2.25 -15.86
CA SER A 159 -12.17 -2.74 -16.24
C SER A 159 -11.07 -1.71 -15.97
N VAL A 160 -11.28 -0.46 -16.35
CA VAL A 160 -10.34 0.63 -16.12
C VAL A 160 -10.20 0.92 -14.62
N PHE A 161 -11.32 1.02 -13.90
CA PHE A 161 -11.32 1.30 -12.47
C PHE A 161 -10.56 0.24 -11.67
N HIS A 162 -10.87 -1.05 -11.89
CA HIS A 162 -10.20 -2.15 -11.17
C HIS A 162 -8.73 -2.30 -11.58
N SER A 163 -8.39 -2.05 -12.84
CA SER A 163 -7.00 -2.09 -13.28
C SER A 163 -6.14 -1.02 -12.59
N ILE A 164 -6.61 0.21 -12.55
CA ILE A 164 -5.92 1.32 -11.85
C ILE A 164 -5.87 1.05 -10.35
N SER A 165 -6.99 0.65 -9.75
CA SER A 165 -7.08 0.36 -8.32
C SER A 165 -6.12 -0.77 -7.92
N ALA A 166 -6.04 -1.85 -8.72
CA ALA A 166 -5.15 -2.98 -8.46
C ALA A 166 -3.67 -2.61 -8.66
N PHE A 167 -3.32 -1.91 -9.76
CA PHE A 167 -1.95 -1.50 -10.02
C PHE A 167 -1.44 -0.51 -8.96
N CYS A 168 -2.27 0.44 -8.56
CA CYS A 168 -1.96 1.37 -7.49
C CYS A 168 -1.99 0.73 -6.09
N ASN A 169 -2.42 -0.52 -5.96
CA ASN A 169 -2.62 -1.21 -4.69
C ASN A 169 -3.65 -0.50 -3.79
N ALA A 170 -4.78 -0.10 -4.35
CA ALA A 170 -5.75 0.75 -3.65
C ALA A 170 -6.94 0.01 -3.04
N GLY A 171 -7.30 -1.17 -3.55
CA GLY A 171 -8.37 -2.01 -3.01
C GLY A 171 -9.80 -1.51 -3.19
N PHE A 172 -10.00 -0.37 -3.84
CA PHE A 172 -11.34 0.09 -4.18
C PHE A 172 -11.92 -0.72 -5.32
N ASP A 173 -13.16 -1.18 -5.17
CA ASP A 173 -13.90 -1.92 -6.18
C ASP A 173 -15.27 -1.30 -6.48
N LEU A 174 -15.91 -1.77 -7.54
CA LEU A 174 -17.25 -1.37 -7.94
C LEU A 174 -18.21 -2.57 -7.98
N MET A 175 -17.89 -3.67 -7.27
CA MET A 175 -18.65 -4.92 -7.36
C MET A 175 -19.90 -4.93 -6.47
N GLY A 176 -20.07 -3.98 -5.56
CA GLY A 176 -21.30 -3.79 -4.79
C GLY A 176 -22.59 -3.62 -5.62
N VAL A 177 -22.46 -3.39 -6.93
CA VAL A 177 -23.60 -3.39 -7.86
C VAL A 177 -24.30 -4.73 -7.99
N ASN A 178 -23.66 -5.83 -7.61
CA ASN A 178 -24.22 -7.19 -7.66
C ASN A 178 -25.19 -7.49 -6.50
N GLY A 179 -25.54 -6.51 -5.69
CA GLY A 179 -26.55 -6.61 -4.63
C GLY A 179 -26.02 -6.81 -3.23
N THR A 180 -24.78 -7.24 -3.07
CA THR A 180 -24.09 -7.35 -1.76
C THR A 180 -23.12 -6.20 -1.59
N PRO A 181 -23.41 -5.24 -0.67
CA PRO A 181 -22.50 -4.13 -0.39
C PRO A 181 -21.14 -4.64 0.13
N CYS A 182 -20.06 -3.98 -0.26
CA CYS A 182 -18.69 -4.27 0.22
C CYS A 182 -18.22 -5.72 -0.01
N ALA A 183 -18.81 -6.44 -1.00
CA ALA A 183 -18.48 -7.83 -1.26
C ALA A 183 -17.13 -8.04 -1.98
N SER A 184 -16.48 -6.96 -2.41
CA SER A 184 -15.27 -6.99 -3.23
C SER A 184 -15.43 -7.91 -4.46
N VAL A 185 -14.42 -8.68 -4.83
CA VAL A 185 -14.45 -9.56 -5.99
C VAL A 185 -14.81 -11.02 -5.64
N THR A 186 -15.55 -11.24 -4.54
CA THR A 186 -15.92 -12.60 -4.08
C THR A 186 -16.73 -13.39 -5.10
N ALA A 187 -17.56 -12.72 -5.90
CA ALA A 187 -18.31 -13.36 -6.99
C ALA A 187 -17.42 -13.94 -8.12
N TYR A 188 -16.12 -13.66 -8.10
CA TYR A 188 -15.12 -14.09 -9.10
C TYR A 188 -14.06 -15.02 -8.52
N SER A 189 -14.32 -15.69 -7.40
CA SER A 189 -13.39 -16.63 -6.76
C SER A 189 -12.93 -17.75 -7.72
N ALA A 190 -13.85 -18.27 -8.51
CA ALA A 190 -13.60 -19.30 -9.51
C ALA A 190 -13.17 -18.76 -10.90
N ASP A 191 -13.19 -17.44 -11.11
CA ASP A 191 -12.86 -16.83 -12.40
C ASP A 191 -11.35 -16.62 -12.55
N PRO A 192 -10.67 -17.35 -13.46
CA PRO A 192 -9.22 -17.27 -13.60
C PRO A 192 -8.74 -15.91 -14.13
N VAL A 193 -9.57 -15.19 -14.93
CA VAL A 193 -9.16 -13.89 -15.49
C VAL A 193 -9.03 -12.87 -14.37
N VAL A 194 -10.07 -12.71 -13.56
CA VAL A 194 -10.05 -11.74 -12.45
C VAL A 194 -9.05 -12.17 -11.38
N SER A 195 -9.07 -13.48 -11.00
CA SER A 195 -8.23 -14.01 -9.92
C SER A 195 -6.73 -14.09 -10.25
N ILE A 196 -6.33 -13.91 -11.52
CA ILE A 196 -4.91 -13.84 -11.93
C ILE A 196 -4.52 -12.41 -12.29
N VAL A 197 -5.34 -11.68 -13.07
CA VAL A 197 -4.96 -10.35 -13.57
C VAL A 197 -4.83 -9.34 -12.42
N LEU A 198 -5.77 -9.29 -11.47
CA LEU A 198 -5.68 -8.37 -10.34
C LEU A 198 -4.43 -8.61 -9.49
N PRO A 199 -4.11 -9.84 -9.00
CA PRO A 199 -2.87 -10.08 -8.26
C PRO A 199 -1.61 -9.77 -9.04
N LEU A 200 -1.56 -10.01 -10.36
CA LEU A 200 -0.40 -9.66 -11.17
C LEU A 200 -0.18 -8.14 -11.23
N LEU A 201 -1.25 -7.35 -11.40
CA LEU A 201 -1.19 -5.89 -11.34
C LEU A 201 -0.67 -5.41 -9.99
N VAL A 202 -1.17 -5.98 -8.89
CA VAL A 202 -0.73 -5.71 -7.52
C VAL A 202 0.75 -6.02 -7.32
N ILE A 203 1.20 -7.19 -7.77
CA ILE A 203 2.62 -7.57 -7.68
C ILE A 203 3.48 -6.57 -8.44
N ILE A 204 3.13 -6.25 -9.68
CA ILE A 204 3.91 -5.31 -10.52
C ILE A 204 3.97 -3.94 -9.86
N GLY A 205 2.85 -3.40 -9.40
CA GLY A 205 2.79 -2.12 -8.67
C GLY A 205 3.63 -2.12 -7.39
N GLY A 206 3.59 -3.22 -6.63
CA GLY A 206 4.28 -3.39 -5.35
C GLY A 206 5.80 -3.63 -5.42
N LEU A 207 6.38 -3.96 -6.61
CA LEU A 207 7.83 -4.23 -6.73
C LEU A 207 8.71 -2.99 -6.55
N GLY A 208 8.21 -1.81 -6.88
CA GLY A 208 8.95 -0.56 -6.84
C GLY A 208 9.66 -0.20 -8.14
N PHE A 209 9.69 1.11 -8.40
CA PHE A 209 10.12 1.66 -9.69
C PHE A 209 11.61 1.44 -10.01
N LEU A 210 12.46 1.36 -8.97
CA LEU A 210 13.89 1.03 -9.13
C LEU A 210 14.09 -0.43 -9.57
N THR A 211 13.26 -1.35 -9.07
CA THR A 211 13.29 -2.75 -9.47
C THR A 211 12.86 -2.92 -10.93
N TRP A 212 11.87 -2.13 -11.40
CA TRP A 212 11.50 -2.11 -12.82
C TRP A 212 12.65 -1.65 -13.72
N LYS A 213 13.42 -0.65 -13.26
CA LYS A 213 14.62 -0.20 -13.99
C LYS A 213 15.62 -1.34 -14.15
N ASP A 214 15.93 -2.06 -13.07
CA ASP A 214 16.86 -3.20 -13.11
C ASP A 214 16.35 -4.32 -14.03
N ILE A 215 15.05 -4.65 -13.96
CA ILE A 215 14.42 -5.65 -14.84
C ILE A 215 14.52 -5.23 -16.30
N LYS A 216 14.24 -3.97 -16.62
CA LYS A 216 14.33 -3.44 -17.99
C LYS A 216 15.75 -3.44 -18.55
N GLU A 217 16.74 -3.08 -17.70
CA GLU A 217 18.15 -2.93 -18.10
C GLU A 217 18.86 -4.28 -18.20
N TYR A 218 18.68 -5.16 -17.20
CA TYR A 218 19.43 -6.43 -17.11
C TYR A 218 18.60 -7.67 -17.46
N LYS A 219 17.30 -7.52 -17.74
CA LYS A 219 16.37 -8.61 -18.10
C LYS A 219 16.49 -9.79 -17.12
N PHE A 220 16.81 -10.99 -17.60
CA PHE A 220 16.93 -12.20 -16.79
C PHE A 220 18.28 -12.35 -16.06
N LYS A 221 19.20 -11.38 -16.15
CA LYS A 221 20.53 -11.45 -15.52
C LYS A 221 20.46 -11.01 -14.06
N PHE A 222 19.76 -11.78 -13.21
CA PHE A 222 19.55 -11.50 -11.78
C PHE A 222 20.83 -11.14 -11.01
N LYS A 223 21.98 -11.77 -11.36
CA LYS A 223 23.28 -11.47 -10.73
C LYS A 223 23.69 -10.00 -10.85
N ARG A 224 23.25 -9.28 -11.91
CA ARG A 224 23.58 -7.86 -12.17
C ARG A 224 22.68 -6.86 -11.46
N TYR A 225 21.56 -7.32 -10.90
CA TYR A 225 20.63 -6.44 -10.18
C TYR A 225 21.29 -5.83 -8.95
N CYS A 226 20.86 -4.64 -8.55
CA CYS A 226 21.29 -4.03 -7.30
C CYS A 226 20.81 -4.85 -6.09
N LEU A 227 21.47 -4.71 -4.94
CA LEU A 227 21.13 -5.46 -3.74
C LEU A 227 19.67 -5.26 -3.33
N GLN A 228 19.18 -4.03 -3.40
CA GLN A 228 17.79 -3.69 -3.07
C GLN A 228 16.79 -4.48 -3.92
N SER A 229 16.96 -4.52 -5.24
CA SER A 229 16.07 -5.27 -6.15
C SER A 229 16.11 -6.78 -5.89
N LYS A 230 17.29 -7.33 -5.57
CA LYS A 230 17.41 -8.74 -5.19
C LYS A 230 16.66 -9.06 -3.90
N LEU A 231 16.78 -8.20 -2.89
CA LEU A 231 16.05 -8.35 -1.62
C LEU A 231 14.54 -8.23 -1.84
N ILE A 232 14.08 -7.25 -2.64
CA ILE A 232 12.66 -7.07 -2.93
C ILE A 232 12.09 -8.32 -3.62
N LEU A 233 12.72 -8.79 -4.68
CA LEU A 233 12.22 -9.92 -5.46
C LEU A 233 12.22 -11.22 -4.64
N SER A 234 13.33 -11.53 -3.95
CA SER A 234 13.44 -12.75 -3.15
C SER A 234 12.47 -12.76 -1.97
N THR A 235 12.39 -11.66 -1.21
CA THR A 235 11.50 -11.60 -0.04
C THR A 235 10.03 -11.56 -0.47
N SER A 236 9.69 -10.85 -1.55
CA SER A 236 8.33 -10.86 -2.09
C SER A 236 7.89 -12.26 -2.53
N LEU A 237 8.76 -12.98 -3.22
CA LEU A 237 8.48 -14.36 -3.65
C LEU A 237 8.29 -15.29 -2.44
N ILE A 238 9.15 -15.19 -1.42
CA ILE A 238 9.03 -16.00 -0.20
C ILE A 238 7.70 -15.73 0.50
N LEU A 239 7.29 -14.47 0.64
CA LEU A 239 6.03 -14.10 1.29
C LEU A 239 4.81 -14.58 0.50
N ILE A 240 4.82 -14.48 -0.84
CA ILE A 240 3.73 -14.98 -1.69
C ILE A 240 3.63 -16.50 -1.58
N VAL A 241 4.76 -17.20 -1.69
CA VAL A 241 4.78 -18.67 -1.62
C VAL A 241 4.38 -19.17 -0.24
N SER A 242 4.88 -18.57 0.84
CA SER A 242 4.50 -18.94 2.21
C SER A 242 3.02 -18.65 2.48
N GLY A 243 2.49 -17.53 2.00
CA GLY A 243 1.07 -17.19 2.08
C GLY A 243 0.20 -18.18 1.30
N PHE A 244 0.59 -18.50 0.07
CA PHE A 244 -0.10 -19.50 -0.75
C PHE A 244 -0.13 -20.86 -0.08
N LEU A 245 1.02 -21.37 0.37
CA LEU A 245 1.11 -22.69 1.00
C LEU A 245 0.29 -22.77 2.30
N MET A 246 0.38 -21.73 3.14
CA MET A 246 -0.38 -21.69 4.38
C MET A 246 -1.89 -21.70 4.12
N LEU A 247 -2.38 -20.86 3.21
CA LEU A 247 -3.80 -20.79 2.91
C LEU A 247 -4.29 -22.04 2.15
N PHE A 248 -3.54 -22.52 1.18
CA PHE A 248 -3.93 -23.68 0.37
C PHE A 248 -3.92 -24.99 1.16
N CYS A 249 -2.84 -25.23 1.93
CA CYS A 249 -2.66 -26.52 2.63
C CYS A 249 -3.36 -26.56 3.98
N TYR A 250 -3.55 -25.41 4.65
CA TYR A 250 -4.18 -25.36 5.97
C TYR A 250 -5.60 -24.81 5.88
N GLU A 251 -5.77 -23.53 5.49
CA GLU A 251 -7.08 -22.86 5.58
C GLU A 251 -8.11 -23.50 4.65
N PHE A 252 -7.80 -23.63 3.37
CA PHE A 252 -8.76 -24.18 2.38
C PHE A 252 -8.92 -25.71 2.43
N SER A 253 -8.26 -26.38 3.37
CA SER A 253 -8.56 -27.79 3.70
C SER A 253 -9.56 -27.92 4.85
N LEU A 254 -9.96 -26.84 5.51
CA LEU A 254 -10.92 -26.85 6.61
C LEU A 254 -12.36 -27.10 6.08
N PRO A 255 -13.25 -27.70 6.91
CA PRO A 255 -14.61 -28.08 6.50
C PRO A 255 -15.46 -26.93 5.93
N GLN A 256 -15.25 -25.71 6.43
CA GLN A 256 -15.99 -24.53 5.94
C GLN A 256 -15.78 -24.23 4.45
N TRP A 257 -14.76 -24.81 3.83
CA TRP A 257 -14.43 -24.62 2.42
C TRP A 257 -14.67 -25.85 1.55
N GLU A 258 -15.37 -26.88 2.07
CA GLU A 258 -15.64 -28.13 1.32
C GLU A 258 -16.42 -27.91 0.00
N GLY A 259 -17.24 -26.87 -0.08
CA GLY A 259 -17.97 -26.50 -1.30
C GLY A 259 -17.10 -25.98 -2.44
N MET A 260 -15.85 -25.60 -2.20
CA MET A 260 -14.94 -25.06 -3.22
C MET A 260 -14.18 -26.18 -3.93
N GLY A 261 -14.13 -26.13 -5.27
CA GLY A 261 -13.31 -27.02 -6.08
C GLY A 261 -11.80 -26.77 -5.91
N TRP A 262 -10.97 -27.78 -6.17
CA TRP A 262 -9.51 -27.65 -6.02
C TRP A 262 -8.90 -26.48 -6.81
N GLY A 263 -9.37 -26.23 -8.03
CA GLY A 263 -8.92 -25.09 -8.86
C GLY A 263 -9.31 -23.75 -8.23
N GLU A 264 -10.49 -23.63 -7.69
CA GLU A 264 -10.99 -22.44 -7.01
C GLU A 264 -10.20 -22.19 -5.72
N ARG A 265 -9.95 -23.22 -4.91
CA ARG A 265 -9.10 -23.14 -3.71
C ARG A 265 -7.69 -22.64 -4.05
N ALA A 266 -7.09 -23.13 -5.14
CA ALA A 266 -5.78 -22.68 -5.58
C ALA A 266 -5.78 -21.22 -6.04
N LEU A 267 -6.80 -20.77 -6.80
CA LEU A 267 -6.94 -19.39 -7.21
C LEU A 267 -7.18 -18.46 -6.01
N ALA A 268 -8.06 -18.85 -5.09
CA ALA A 268 -8.33 -18.10 -3.88
C ALA A 268 -7.10 -18.01 -2.97
N ALA A 269 -6.35 -19.10 -2.78
CA ALA A 269 -5.10 -19.11 -2.01
C ALA A 269 -4.05 -18.18 -2.62
N PHE A 270 -3.88 -18.23 -3.95
CA PHE A 270 -2.98 -17.32 -4.65
C PHE A 270 -3.41 -15.86 -4.49
N PHE A 271 -4.69 -15.57 -4.71
CA PHE A 271 -5.24 -14.23 -4.58
C PHE A 271 -5.03 -13.69 -3.16
N GLN A 272 -5.44 -14.48 -2.15
CA GLN A 272 -5.33 -14.10 -0.73
C GLN A 272 -3.88 -14.11 -0.19
N SER A 273 -2.92 -14.70 -0.88
CA SER A 273 -1.50 -14.56 -0.54
C SER A 273 -0.91 -13.23 -1.04
N VAL A 274 -1.47 -12.68 -2.12
CA VAL A 274 -1.02 -11.43 -2.73
C VAL A 274 -1.77 -10.23 -2.15
N SER A 275 -3.08 -10.34 -1.97
CA SER A 275 -3.94 -9.23 -1.56
C SER A 275 -3.54 -8.58 -0.23
N PRO A 276 -3.16 -9.30 0.83
CA PRO A 276 -2.71 -8.68 2.07
C PRO A 276 -1.47 -7.80 1.92
N ARG A 277 -0.73 -7.97 0.82
CA ARG A 277 0.43 -7.14 0.51
C ARG A 277 0.04 -5.82 -0.14
N THR A 278 -0.86 -5.10 0.55
CA THR A 278 -1.36 -3.76 0.23
C THR A 278 -2.28 -3.68 -0.99
N ALA A 279 -3.07 -4.72 -1.31
CA ALA A 279 -4.01 -4.70 -2.44
C ALA A 279 -5.47 -4.41 -2.05
N GLY A 280 -5.96 -5.00 -0.96
CA GLY A 280 -7.28 -4.71 -0.39
C GLY A 280 -8.47 -5.44 -1.01
N PHE A 281 -8.30 -6.18 -2.10
CA PHE A 281 -9.36 -7.00 -2.69
C PHE A 281 -9.47 -8.36 -1.99
N ASN A 282 -10.66 -8.93 -1.90
CA ASN A 282 -10.89 -10.28 -1.42
C ASN A 282 -11.77 -11.08 -2.37
N THR A 283 -11.42 -12.36 -2.56
CA THR A 283 -12.19 -13.34 -3.34
C THR A 283 -12.97 -14.31 -2.46
N VAL A 284 -12.77 -14.27 -1.16
CA VAL A 284 -13.46 -15.08 -0.15
C VAL A 284 -13.91 -14.19 1.00
N ASP A 285 -14.92 -14.63 1.75
CA ASP A 285 -15.32 -13.93 2.97
C ASP A 285 -14.23 -14.09 4.05
N LEU A 286 -13.63 -12.96 4.43
CA LEU A 286 -12.56 -12.91 5.42
C LEU A 286 -13.03 -13.26 6.84
N ASN A 287 -14.32 -13.10 7.14
CA ASN A 287 -14.88 -13.49 8.43
C ASN A 287 -14.85 -15.00 8.61
N SER A 288 -14.99 -15.75 7.51
CA SER A 288 -14.96 -17.22 7.49
C SER A 288 -13.56 -17.81 7.68
N LEU A 289 -12.50 -16.98 7.65
CA LEU A 289 -11.14 -17.44 7.92
C LEU A 289 -10.97 -17.86 9.38
N SER A 290 -10.16 -18.90 9.61
CA SER A 290 -9.74 -19.28 10.95
C SER A 290 -8.96 -18.17 11.66
N GLU A 291 -8.99 -18.12 12.98
CA GLU A 291 -8.27 -17.11 13.77
C GLU A 291 -6.75 -17.12 13.48
N GLY A 292 -6.18 -18.32 13.26
CA GLY A 292 -4.78 -18.47 12.86
C GLY A 292 -4.50 -17.82 11.50
N SER A 293 -5.40 -18.01 10.53
CA SER A 293 -5.26 -17.41 9.19
C SER A 293 -5.50 -15.90 9.21
N LYS A 294 -6.40 -15.39 10.05
CA LYS A 294 -6.56 -13.95 10.28
C LYS A 294 -5.28 -13.33 10.84
N LEU A 295 -4.68 -13.94 11.86
CA LEU A 295 -3.42 -13.46 12.43
C LEU A 295 -2.28 -13.52 11.41
N PHE A 296 -2.18 -14.61 10.65
CA PHE A 296 -1.18 -14.74 9.60
C PHE A 296 -1.37 -13.67 8.50
N THR A 297 -2.62 -13.38 8.14
CA THR A 297 -2.96 -12.29 7.21
C THR A 297 -2.52 -10.93 7.75
N ILE A 298 -2.68 -10.65 9.06
CA ILE A 298 -2.16 -9.44 9.72
C ILE A 298 -0.64 -9.34 9.53
N LEU A 299 0.12 -10.43 9.71
CA LEU A 299 1.57 -10.43 9.51
C LEU A 299 1.96 -10.13 8.07
N LEU A 300 1.21 -10.66 7.09
CA LEU A 300 1.40 -10.35 5.68
C LEU A 300 1.05 -8.88 5.37
N MET A 301 -0.05 -8.35 5.95
CA MET A 301 -0.51 -6.97 5.74
C MET A 301 0.53 -5.95 6.20
N VAL A 302 1.06 -6.11 7.41
CA VAL A 302 2.03 -5.16 7.98
C VAL A 302 3.29 -5.09 7.13
N THR A 303 3.66 -6.20 6.45
CA THR A 303 4.78 -6.24 5.49
C THR A 303 4.32 -5.78 4.11
N GLY A 304 4.47 -4.51 3.81
CA GLY A 304 4.08 -3.90 2.53
C GLY A 304 4.94 -4.28 1.33
N GLY A 305 4.99 -3.42 0.31
CA GLY A 305 5.78 -3.64 -0.91
C GLY A 305 7.22 -3.14 -0.82
N GLY A 306 7.86 -3.03 -1.99
CA GLY A 306 9.22 -2.49 -2.13
C GLY A 306 9.30 -0.98 -1.91
N PRO A 307 10.44 -0.43 -1.53
CA PRO A 307 10.66 1.01 -1.53
C PRO A 307 10.45 1.63 -2.91
N GLY A 308 9.79 2.81 -2.96
CA GLY A 308 9.45 3.46 -4.22
C GLY A 308 8.45 2.68 -5.07
N SER A 309 7.48 2.01 -4.44
CA SER A 309 6.34 1.33 -5.06
C SER A 309 5.03 2.07 -4.77
N THR A 310 3.95 1.59 -5.37
CA THR A 310 2.59 2.04 -5.08
C THR A 310 2.11 1.61 -3.67
N ALA A 311 2.69 0.54 -3.12
CA ALA A 311 2.36 -0.06 -1.84
C ALA A 311 2.78 0.79 -0.62
N GLY A 312 1.97 0.78 0.45
CA GLY A 312 2.30 1.37 1.75
C GLY A 312 2.98 0.39 2.71
N GLY A 313 2.70 0.50 4.00
CA GLY A 313 3.27 -0.36 5.04
C GLY A 313 4.78 -0.20 5.26
N PHE A 314 5.37 -0.94 6.21
CA PHE A 314 6.81 -1.03 6.25
C PHE A 314 7.32 -1.91 5.10
N LYS A 315 8.46 -1.55 4.53
CA LYS A 315 8.91 -2.13 3.27
C LYS A 315 9.46 -3.55 3.44
N VAL A 316 9.27 -4.41 2.43
CA VAL A 316 9.83 -5.78 2.42
C VAL A 316 11.35 -5.79 2.65
N THR A 317 12.05 -4.72 2.26
CA THR A 317 13.48 -4.56 2.55
C THR A 317 13.77 -4.42 4.02
N SER A 318 12.90 -3.77 4.82
CA SER A 318 13.06 -3.66 6.27
C SER A 318 12.94 -5.03 6.94
N LEU A 319 11.94 -5.85 6.54
CA LEU A 319 11.83 -7.22 7.01
C LEU A 319 13.06 -8.04 6.63
N ALA A 320 13.50 -7.98 5.36
CA ALA A 320 14.66 -8.71 4.88
C ALA A 320 15.93 -8.35 5.66
N VAL A 321 16.17 -7.06 5.91
CA VAL A 321 17.32 -6.56 6.68
C VAL A 321 17.27 -7.08 8.11
N LEU A 322 16.11 -7.08 8.78
CA LEU A 322 15.99 -7.60 10.14
C LEU A 322 16.23 -9.11 10.21
N VAL A 323 15.64 -9.89 9.31
CA VAL A 323 15.86 -11.35 9.25
C VAL A 323 17.34 -11.68 9.01
N LEU A 324 17.99 -10.94 8.11
CA LEU A 324 19.43 -11.11 7.85
C LEU A 324 20.27 -10.68 9.06
N SER A 325 19.84 -9.68 9.83
CA SER A 325 20.52 -9.24 11.06
C SER A 325 20.43 -10.31 12.15
N ILE A 326 19.24 -10.90 12.33
CA ILE A 326 19.04 -12.03 13.24
C ILE A 326 19.96 -13.19 12.85
N ARG A 327 19.98 -13.54 11.56
CA ARG A 327 20.86 -14.62 11.06
C ARG A 327 22.36 -14.32 11.28
N ALA A 328 22.76 -13.06 11.14
CA ALA A 328 24.15 -12.65 11.40
C ALA A 328 24.49 -12.78 12.89
N ALA A 329 23.58 -12.36 13.79
CA ALA A 329 23.73 -12.52 15.23
C ALA A 329 23.90 -13.98 15.64
N PHE A 330 23.01 -14.89 15.18
CA PHE A 330 23.11 -16.33 15.44
C PHE A 330 24.41 -16.97 14.91
N ARG A 331 25.05 -16.35 13.91
CA ARG A 331 26.31 -16.80 13.34
C ARG A 331 27.52 -16.06 13.91
N SER A 332 27.33 -15.25 14.94
CA SER A 332 28.38 -14.40 15.55
C SER A 332 29.14 -13.53 14.54
N ARG A 333 28.46 -13.09 13.47
CA ARG A 333 29.05 -12.22 12.46
C ARG A 333 28.81 -10.76 12.83
N SER A 334 29.84 -9.93 12.66
CA SER A 334 29.77 -8.49 12.94
C SER A 334 28.85 -7.71 11.99
N HIS A 335 28.47 -8.28 10.85
CA HIS A 335 27.70 -7.60 9.82
C HIS A 335 26.69 -8.55 9.17
N ALA A 336 25.50 -8.02 8.83
CA ALA A 336 24.54 -8.70 7.99
C ALA A 336 25.01 -8.65 6.52
N GLU A 337 24.90 -9.75 5.83
CA GLU A 337 25.35 -9.93 4.44
C GLU A 337 24.27 -10.61 3.61
N ALA A 338 24.10 -10.17 2.36
CA ALA A 338 23.24 -10.82 1.38
C ALA A 338 23.84 -10.69 -0.02
N PHE A 339 23.75 -11.75 -0.81
CA PHE A 339 24.21 -11.78 -2.21
C PHE A 339 25.65 -11.27 -2.41
N GLY A 340 26.55 -11.56 -1.45
CA GLY A 340 27.95 -11.14 -1.48
C GLY A 340 28.18 -9.65 -1.19
N ARG A 341 27.23 -8.97 -0.57
CA ARG A 341 27.32 -7.54 -0.17
C ARG A 341 26.94 -7.36 1.29
N ARG A 342 27.60 -6.40 1.95
CA ARG A 342 27.34 -6.02 3.35
C ARG A 342 26.21 -5.01 3.41
N ILE A 343 25.39 -5.12 4.46
CA ILE A 343 24.31 -4.18 4.78
C ILE A 343 24.86 -3.18 5.81
N ALA A 344 24.62 -1.89 5.58
CA ALA A 344 25.04 -0.82 6.48
C ALA A 344 24.32 -0.92 7.83
N PHE A 345 25.01 -0.59 8.93
CA PHE A 345 24.47 -0.63 10.28
C PHE A 345 23.28 0.34 10.44
N GLU A 346 23.36 1.52 9.82
CA GLU A 346 22.26 2.50 9.82
C GLU A 346 20.97 1.94 9.21
N ALA A 347 21.08 1.11 8.17
CA ALA A 347 19.92 0.47 7.57
C ALA A 347 19.25 -0.52 8.53
N MET A 348 20.04 -1.25 9.34
CA MET A 348 19.53 -2.15 10.38
C MET A 348 18.82 -1.38 11.49
N ARG A 349 19.44 -0.31 12.00
CA ARG A 349 18.86 0.55 13.04
C ARG A 349 17.54 1.18 12.57
N ASN A 350 17.51 1.71 11.36
CA ASN A 350 16.33 2.34 10.79
C ASN A 350 15.21 1.30 10.54
N ALA A 351 15.55 0.10 10.06
CA ALA A 351 14.59 -0.98 9.87
C ALA A 351 13.96 -1.40 11.21
N ALA A 352 14.75 -1.57 12.27
CA ALA A 352 14.25 -1.89 13.60
C ALA A 352 13.32 -0.80 14.16
N ALA A 353 13.73 0.47 14.06
CA ALA A 353 12.94 1.61 14.52
C ALA A 353 11.57 1.67 13.81
N ILE A 354 11.54 1.49 12.48
CA ILE A 354 10.29 1.51 11.72
C ILE A 354 9.38 0.36 12.15
N VAL A 355 9.89 -0.87 12.19
CA VAL A 355 9.05 -2.04 12.51
C VAL A 355 8.48 -1.93 13.92
N ILE A 356 9.29 -1.55 14.91
CA ILE A 356 8.82 -1.34 16.29
C ILE A 356 7.72 -0.25 16.32
N LEU A 357 7.94 0.88 15.64
CA LEU A 357 6.97 1.97 15.60
C LEU A 357 5.63 1.53 14.96
N TYR A 358 5.68 0.78 13.86
CA TYR A 358 4.48 0.25 13.21
C TYR A 358 3.73 -0.72 14.13
N VAL A 359 4.45 -1.62 14.82
CA VAL A 359 3.84 -2.57 15.76
C VAL A 359 3.18 -1.82 16.92
N LEU A 360 3.87 -0.85 17.54
CA LEU A 360 3.31 -0.05 18.63
C LEU A 360 2.06 0.71 18.21
N LEU A 361 2.06 1.29 17.01
CA LEU A 361 0.92 2.07 16.51
C LEU A 361 -0.28 1.17 16.23
N PHE A 362 -0.14 0.07 15.47
CA PHE A 362 -1.31 -0.74 15.13
C PHE A 362 -1.85 -1.53 16.33
N VAL A 363 -0.97 -2.07 17.18
CA VAL A 363 -1.41 -2.79 18.38
C VAL A 363 -2.05 -1.81 19.37
N GLY A 364 -1.43 -0.68 19.65
CA GLY A 364 -1.97 0.32 20.56
C GLY A 364 -3.32 0.88 20.09
N SER A 365 -3.43 1.22 18.80
CA SER A 365 -4.71 1.66 18.23
C SER A 365 -5.76 0.56 18.20
N GLY A 366 -5.36 -0.69 17.92
CA GLY A 366 -6.28 -1.84 17.94
C GLY A 366 -6.86 -2.12 19.32
N ILE A 367 -6.03 -2.07 20.36
CA ILE A 367 -6.49 -2.19 21.75
C ILE A 367 -7.45 -1.03 22.09
N PHE A 368 -7.08 0.20 21.71
CA PHE A 368 -7.93 1.37 21.99
C PHE A 368 -9.31 1.22 21.32
N ILE A 369 -9.37 0.90 20.01
CA ILE A 369 -10.63 0.72 19.27
C ILE A 369 -11.44 -0.42 19.87
N SER A 370 -10.81 -1.56 20.21
CA SER A 370 -11.51 -2.69 20.84
C SER A 370 -12.16 -2.30 22.15
N CYS A 371 -11.45 -1.55 23.01
CA CYS A 371 -11.98 -1.10 24.30
C CYS A 371 -13.04 0.00 24.15
N TYR A 372 -12.87 0.93 23.19
CA TYR A 372 -13.74 2.10 23.06
C TYR A 372 -15.05 1.77 22.32
N ASP A 373 -14.99 1.02 21.24
CA ASP A 373 -16.16 0.65 20.44
C ASP A 373 -16.74 -0.73 20.81
N GLY A 374 -16.10 -1.48 21.73
CA GLY A 374 -16.58 -2.80 22.18
C GLY A 374 -16.49 -3.89 21.12
N VAL A 375 -15.63 -3.73 20.08
CA VAL A 375 -15.46 -4.71 19.02
C VAL A 375 -14.44 -5.79 19.39
N PRO A 376 -14.52 -7.01 18.81
CA PRO A 376 -13.54 -8.07 19.08
C PRO A 376 -12.11 -7.61 18.76
N LEU A 377 -11.15 -7.92 19.65
CA LEU A 377 -9.76 -7.49 19.53
C LEU A 377 -9.13 -7.93 18.19
N MET A 378 -9.40 -9.15 17.74
CA MET A 378 -8.88 -9.64 16.46
C MET A 378 -9.37 -8.78 15.28
N ALA A 379 -10.65 -8.38 15.29
CA ALA A 379 -11.20 -7.51 14.25
C ALA A 379 -10.60 -6.11 14.32
N ALA A 380 -10.42 -5.54 15.51
CA ALA A 380 -9.76 -4.24 15.68
C ALA A 380 -8.29 -4.26 15.24
N LEU A 381 -7.53 -5.32 15.58
CA LEU A 381 -6.15 -5.50 15.13
C LEU A 381 -6.06 -5.69 13.61
N PHE A 382 -7.01 -6.42 13.02
CA PHE A 382 -7.09 -6.61 11.57
C PHE A 382 -7.30 -5.27 10.87
N GLU A 383 -8.23 -4.44 11.36
CA GLU A 383 -8.55 -3.12 10.82
C GLU A 383 -7.38 -2.13 10.95
N THR A 384 -6.78 -2.05 12.14
CA THR A 384 -5.65 -1.13 12.38
C THR A 384 -4.39 -1.53 11.65
N SER A 385 -4.11 -2.84 11.50
CA SER A 385 -3.02 -3.34 10.67
C SER A 385 -3.25 -3.03 9.19
N SER A 386 -4.49 -3.19 8.72
CA SER A 386 -4.91 -2.83 7.36
C SER A 386 -4.76 -1.32 7.11
N ALA A 387 -5.16 -0.49 8.05
CA ALA A 387 -5.04 0.97 7.95
C ALA A 387 -3.58 1.44 7.89
N ILE A 388 -2.73 1.02 8.85
CA ILE A 388 -1.34 1.48 8.90
C ILE A 388 -0.48 0.91 7.77
N ALA A 389 -0.79 -0.29 7.33
CA ALA A 389 -0.13 -0.89 6.18
C ALA A 389 -0.72 -0.45 4.85
N THR A 390 -1.81 0.34 4.86
CA THR A 390 -2.55 0.79 3.68
C THR A 390 -2.94 -0.38 2.77
N VAL A 391 -3.66 -1.38 3.33
CA VAL A 391 -4.03 -2.61 2.64
C VAL A 391 -5.46 -2.57 2.12
N GLY A 392 -6.42 -2.19 2.97
CA GLY A 392 -7.84 -2.11 2.61
C GLY A 392 -8.68 -3.36 2.92
N LEU A 393 -8.08 -4.46 3.35
CA LEU A 393 -8.84 -5.60 3.83
C LEU A 393 -9.51 -5.25 5.17
N SER A 394 -10.76 -5.67 5.33
CA SER A 394 -11.58 -5.44 6.51
C SER A 394 -12.39 -6.69 6.86
N LEU A 395 -12.67 -6.88 8.14
CA LEU A 395 -13.66 -7.84 8.63
C LEU A 395 -15.07 -7.22 8.71
N GLY A 396 -15.28 -6.07 8.05
CA GLY A 396 -16.58 -5.40 7.94
C GLY A 396 -16.93 -4.50 9.12
N ILE A 397 -16.02 -4.28 10.06
CA ILE A 397 -16.30 -3.42 11.23
C ILE A 397 -16.21 -1.92 10.93
N THR A 398 -15.51 -1.51 9.85
CA THR A 398 -15.23 -0.10 9.53
C THR A 398 -16.47 0.78 9.57
N SER A 399 -17.58 0.36 8.95
CA SER A 399 -18.80 1.16 8.87
C SER A 399 -19.53 1.35 10.21
N GLY A 400 -19.27 0.46 11.18
CA GLY A 400 -19.88 0.48 12.51
C GLY A 400 -19.03 1.17 13.59
N LEU A 401 -17.83 1.63 13.26
CA LEU A 401 -16.94 2.29 14.22
C LEU A 401 -17.39 3.72 14.52
N SER A 402 -16.98 4.21 15.67
CA SER A 402 -17.22 5.59 16.09
C SER A 402 -16.40 6.60 15.29
N PRO A 403 -16.81 7.88 15.24
CA PRO A 403 -16.04 8.95 14.58
C PRO A 403 -14.61 9.09 15.11
N LEU A 404 -14.38 8.82 16.39
CA LEU A 404 -13.02 8.85 16.97
C LEU A 404 -12.16 7.72 16.43
N SER A 405 -12.71 6.52 16.31
CA SER A 405 -12.02 5.38 15.72
C SER A 405 -11.73 5.60 14.22
N HIS A 406 -12.67 6.22 13.47
CA HIS A 406 -12.40 6.65 12.10
C HIS A 406 -11.26 7.67 12.03
N ALA A 407 -11.18 8.63 12.96
CA ALA A 407 -10.06 9.58 13.00
C ALA A 407 -8.71 8.89 13.26
N ILE A 408 -8.68 7.87 14.11
CA ILE A 408 -7.49 7.05 14.35
C ILE A 408 -7.10 6.30 13.08
N LEU A 409 -8.05 5.66 12.39
CA LEU A 409 -7.78 4.96 11.13
C LEU A 409 -7.27 5.93 10.05
N ILE A 410 -7.84 7.14 9.92
CA ILE A 410 -7.35 8.21 9.03
C ILE A 410 -5.89 8.54 9.35
N PHE A 411 -5.54 8.70 10.62
CA PHE A 411 -4.17 8.96 11.04
C PHE A 411 -3.23 7.80 10.67
N LEU A 412 -3.64 6.56 10.92
CA LEU A 412 -2.85 5.37 10.57
C LEU A 412 -2.64 5.25 9.06
N MET A 413 -3.68 5.46 8.23
CA MET A 413 -3.58 5.45 6.77
C MET A 413 -2.60 6.51 6.27
N TYR A 414 -2.70 7.72 6.79
CA TYR A 414 -1.80 8.82 6.44
C TYR A 414 -0.34 8.53 6.85
N PHE A 415 -0.14 8.02 8.08
CA PHE A 415 1.18 7.61 8.59
C PHE A 415 1.80 6.51 7.73
N GLY A 416 1.02 5.48 7.42
CA GLY A 416 1.46 4.34 6.61
C GLY A 416 1.86 4.72 5.19
N ARG A 417 1.16 5.69 4.60
CA ARG A 417 1.44 6.15 3.23
C ARG A 417 2.65 7.06 3.14
N VAL A 418 2.76 8.05 3.99
CA VAL A 418 3.90 8.99 3.98
C VAL A 418 5.20 8.28 4.35
N GLY A 419 5.12 7.25 5.20
CA GLY A 419 6.24 6.46 5.66
C GLY A 419 6.84 6.98 6.97
N GLY A 420 7.08 6.06 7.90
CA GLY A 420 7.55 6.40 9.25
C GLY A 420 8.86 7.21 9.28
N LEU A 421 9.83 6.90 8.40
CA LEU A 421 11.10 7.66 8.33
C LEU A 421 10.88 9.11 7.90
N THR A 422 10.03 9.35 6.91
CA THR A 422 9.73 10.71 6.44
C THR A 422 9.10 11.54 7.55
N LEU A 423 8.20 10.94 8.35
CA LEU A 423 7.62 11.59 9.53
C LEU A 423 8.66 11.88 10.61
N ILE A 424 9.52 10.91 10.95
CA ILE A 424 10.60 11.10 11.92
C ILE A 424 11.51 12.26 11.49
N TYR A 425 11.90 12.31 10.21
CA TYR A 425 12.74 13.39 9.68
C TYR A 425 12.01 14.75 9.61
N ALA A 426 10.70 14.75 9.38
CA ALA A 426 9.91 15.99 9.35
C ALA A 426 9.79 16.64 10.74
N VAL A 427 9.67 15.82 11.80
CA VAL A 427 9.57 16.27 13.19
C VAL A 427 10.97 16.54 13.78
N GLY A 428 11.95 15.69 13.45
CA GLY A 428 13.31 15.77 13.96
C GLY A 428 14.25 16.71 13.20
N SER A 429 13.77 17.57 12.30
CA SER A 429 14.58 18.47 11.47
C SER A 429 15.19 19.68 12.20
N GLY A 430 15.28 19.63 13.53
CA GLY A 430 16.06 20.54 14.34
C GLY A 430 17.38 19.87 14.76
N GLU A 431 18.48 20.33 14.14
CA GLU A 431 19.87 20.15 14.57
C GLU A 431 20.31 18.72 14.93
N SER A 432 21.19 18.20 14.12
CA SER A 432 22.11 17.15 14.52
C SER A 432 23.17 17.80 15.45
N PRO A 433 23.13 17.58 16.75
CA PRO A 433 24.24 18.00 17.61
C PRO A 433 25.33 16.92 17.54
N ASP A 434 26.11 16.92 16.48
CA ASP A 434 27.35 16.15 16.41
C ASP A 434 28.47 16.85 17.22
N GLY A 435 28.11 17.51 18.34
CA GLY A 435 29.05 18.28 19.14
C GLY A 435 29.89 17.48 20.14
N SER A 436 29.41 16.40 20.72
CA SER A 436 30.20 15.53 21.59
C SER A 436 29.62 14.10 21.61
N ARG A 437 30.50 13.12 21.42
CA ARG A 437 30.15 11.72 21.64
C ARG A 437 30.21 11.43 23.12
N LEU A 438 29.11 11.06 23.72
CA LEU A 438 29.09 10.57 25.11
C LEU A 438 29.92 9.28 25.23
N PRO A 439 30.52 9.03 26.41
CA PRO A 439 31.22 7.77 26.69
C PRO A 439 30.33 6.57 26.43
N LYS A 440 30.92 5.50 25.89
CA LYS A 440 30.19 4.23 25.68
C LYS A 440 30.15 3.46 26.99
N GLU A 441 28.94 3.10 27.42
CA GLU A 441 28.74 2.21 28.55
C GLU A 441 28.05 0.93 28.05
N PRO A 442 28.51 -0.26 28.43
CA PRO A 442 27.88 -1.53 28.01
C PRO A 442 26.54 -1.70 28.68
N VAL A 443 25.53 -2.03 27.90
CA VAL A 443 24.21 -2.44 28.37
C VAL A 443 24.04 -3.92 28.04
N ALA A 444 23.70 -4.72 29.07
CA ALA A 444 23.39 -6.13 28.88
C ALA A 444 22.06 -6.25 28.09
N ILE A 445 22.14 -6.94 26.96
CA ILE A 445 20.96 -7.33 26.17
C ILE A 445 20.83 -8.83 26.34
N GLY A 446 19.67 -9.29 26.87
CA GLY A 446 19.39 -10.68 27.24
C GLY A 446 19.52 -11.70 26.11
#